data_28d76c8695297a116a9657f9457b2a78
#
_entry.id   28d76c8695297a116a9657f9457b2a78
#
_cell.length_a   1.000
_cell.length_b   1.000
_cell.length_c   1.000
_cell.angle_alpha   90.00
_cell.angle_beta   90.00
_cell.angle_gamma   90.00
#
_symmetry.space_group_name_H-M   'P 1'
#
loop_
_entity.id
_entity.type
_entity.pdbx_description
1 polymer ?
#
loop_
_entity_poly.entity_id
_entity_poly.type
_entity_poly.pdbx_seq_one_letter_code
_entity_poly.pdbx_strand_id
1 'polypeptide(L)'
;MKALNRIVTALLAAAIFPVAYFTDIITVYAHANLYDSNIVEALSIKRIVELFTGDGLFAGVFNKDNMSEIPEVLLKFKGNFIAFAVCFALALLVALAIIIVAAATNSRKTTAALGAAGILCLIGMKIAFSDIAAAVDAGKLTLGSLTDMSFMNLFGKIVLVTMSTAPVVMAVLFLAILIWNVAFIVIDLGEEQPKKKAKHAKKK
;
A
#
# COMPACT_ATOMS: atom_id res chain seq x y z
N MET A 1 0.55 -26.53 17.61
CA MET A 1 -0.25 -25.55 16.84
C MET A 1 -0.03 -24.08 17.21
N LYS A 2 0.04 -23.70 18.51
CA LYS A 2 0.24 -22.26 18.90
C LYS A 2 1.53 -21.66 18.37
N ALA A 3 2.67 -22.35 18.45
CA ALA A 3 3.96 -21.85 17.94
C ALA A 3 3.96 -21.67 16.42
N LEU A 4 3.39 -22.61 15.67
CA LEU A 4 3.29 -22.55 14.21
C LEU A 4 2.47 -21.31 13.78
N ASN A 5 1.32 -21.08 14.43
CA ASN A 5 0.49 -19.91 14.13
C ASN A 5 1.24 -18.59 14.34
N ARG A 6 2.01 -18.46 15.42
CA ARG A 6 2.84 -17.27 15.70
C ARG A 6 3.86 -17.02 14.60
N ILE A 7 4.60 -18.07 14.23
CA ILE A 7 5.67 -17.98 13.25
C ILE A 7 5.09 -17.60 11.87
N VAL A 8 4.04 -18.29 11.42
CA VAL A 8 3.43 -18.03 10.11
C VAL A 8 2.85 -16.62 10.05
N THR A 9 2.10 -16.21 11.08
CA THR A 9 1.54 -14.84 11.13
C THR A 9 2.62 -13.77 11.13
N ALA A 10 3.70 -13.96 11.91
CA ALA A 10 4.80 -13.01 11.94
C ALA A 10 5.58 -12.96 10.61
N LEU A 11 5.81 -14.09 9.95
CA LEU A 11 6.48 -14.15 8.65
C LEU A 11 5.65 -13.48 7.55
N LEU A 12 4.34 -13.72 7.50
CA LEU A 12 3.45 -13.07 6.54
C LEU A 12 3.45 -11.55 6.74
N ALA A 13 3.38 -11.09 8.00
CA ALA A 13 3.44 -9.66 8.29
C ALA A 13 4.82 -9.05 7.98
N ALA A 14 5.91 -9.76 8.27
CA ALA A 14 7.26 -9.33 7.95
C ALA A 14 7.50 -9.22 6.43
N ALA A 15 6.88 -10.09 5.63
CA ALA A 15 6.98 -10.05 4.17
C ALA A 15 6.37 -8.77 3.55
N ILE A 16 5.49 -8.06 4.27
CA ILE A 16 4.90 -6.80 3.81
C ILE A 16 5.98 -5.72 3.61
N PHE A 17 7.00 -5.67 4.48
CA PHE A 17 8.05 -4.64 4.42
C PHE A 17 8.92 -4.73 3.17
N PRO A 18 9.52 -5.87 2.81
CA PRO A 18 10.27 -5.97 1.57
C PRO A 18 9.38 -5.76 0.34
N VAL A 19 8.11 -6.22 0.35
CA VAL A 19 7.17 -5.93 -0.74
C VAL A 19 6.97 -4.42 -0.86
N ALA A 20 6.68 -3.71 0.23
CA ALA A 20 6.51 -2.26 0.21
C ALA A 20 7.76 -1.51 -0.28
N TYR A 21 8.96 -1.99 0.05
CA TYR A 21 10.22 -1.31 -0.26
C TYR A 21 10.70 -1.55 -1.68
N PHE A 22 10.64 -2.81 -2.17
CA PHE A 22 11.25 -3.20 -3.44
C PHE A 22 10.28 -3.25 -4.61
N THR A 23 8.96 -3.41 -4.35
CA THR A 23 7.98 -3.45 -5.44
C THR A 23 7.35 -2.08 -5.66
N ASP A 24 6.90 -1.86 -6.89
CA ASP A 24 6.36 -0.58 -7.30
C ASP A 24 4.98 -0.34 -6.70
N ILE A 25 4.78 0.88 -6.17
CA ILE A 25 3.52 1.34 -5.58
C ILE A 25 2.67 2.02 -6.64
N ILE A 26 3.31 2.83 -7.49
CA ILE A 26 2.68 3.61 -8.56
C ILE A 26 3.44 3.34 -9.84
N THR A 27 2.73 3.21 -10.95
CA THR A 27 3.31 3.14 -12.30
C THR A 27 2.75 4.29 -13.12
N VAL A 28 3.65 5.03 -13.75
CA VAL A 28 3.33 6.13 -14.67
C VAL A 28 3.63 5.64 -16.09
N TYR A 29 2.63 5.63 -16.92
CA TYR A 29 2.77 5.34 -18.35
C TYR A 29 2.74 6.66 -19.10
N ALA A 30 3.77 6.96 -19.86
CA ALA A 30 3.79 8.05 -20.80
C ALA A 30 3.86 7.47 -22.23
N HIS A 31 2.88 7.79 -23.05
CA HIS A 31 2.82 7.34 -24.44
C HIS A 31 3.26 8.50 -25.37
N ALA A 32 4.39 8.38 -26.03
CA ALA A 32 4.86 9.36 -26.99
C ALA A 32 4.40 8.96 -28.39
N ASN A 33 3.36 9.61 -28.92
CA ASN A 33 2.79 9.32 -30.24
C ASN A 33 3.79 9.47 -31.42
N LEU A 34 4.92 10.17 -31.22
CA LEU A 34 5.92 10.41 -32.26
C LEU A 34 6.97 9.32 -32.40
N TYR A 35 7.17 8.54 -31.37
CA TYR A 35 8.08 7.39 -31.35
C TYR A 35 7.35 6.30 -30.60
N ASP A 36 7.06 5.22 -31.22
CA ASP A 36 6.36 4.02 -30.67
C ASP A 36 6.98 3.47 -29.36
N SER A 37 7.47 4.37 -28.50
CA SER A 37 8.13 4.11 -27.24
C SER A 37 7.22 4.49 -26.08
N ASN A 38 6.72 3.47 -25.38
CA ASN A 38 6.08 3.63 -24.09
C ASN A 38 7.14 3.85 -23.02
N ILE A 39 7.18 5.04 -22.42
CA ILE A 39 7.99 5.28 -21.22
C ILE A 39 7.16 4.79 -20.05
N VAL A 40 7.65 3.77 -19.37
CA VAL A 40 7.05 3.23 -18.15
C VAL A 40 7.98 3.56 -16.99
N GLU A 41 7.55 4.46 -16.11
CA GLU A 41 8.27 4.78 -14.89
C GLU A 41 7.51 4.18 -13.69
N ALA A 42 8.18 3.33 -12.95
CA ALA A 42 7.64 2.69 -11.77
C ALA A 42 8.27 3.28 -10.50
N LEU A 43 7.43 3.69 -9.55
CA LEU A 43 7.84 4.31 -8.30
C LEU A 43 7.68 3.33 -7.14
N SER A 44 8.81 2.85 -6.62
CA SER A 44 8.91 2.11 -5.35
C SER A 44 9.38 3.06 -4.24
N ILE A 45 9.22 2.64 -2.97
CA ILE A 45 9.80 3.40 -1.85
C ILE A 45 11.32 3.55 -2.04
N LYS A 46 11.99 2.49 -2.49
CA LYS A 46 13.43 2.54 -2.77
C LYS A 46 13.76 3.69 -3.72
N ARG A 47 13.04 3.80 -4.86
CA ARG A 47 13.25 4.89 -5.82
C ARG A 47 12.90 6.26 -5.25
N ILE A 48 11.83 6.36 -4.46
CA ILE A 48 11.48 7.61 -3.79
C ILE A 48 12.61 8.04 -2.84
N VAL A 49 13.18 7.14 -2.06
CA VAL A 49 14.32 7.43 -1.19
C VAL A 49 15.54 7.86 -2.00
N GLU A 50 15.85 7.18 -3.09
CA GLU A 50 16.94 7.54 -4.00
C GLU A 50 16.77 8.95 -4.59
N LEU A 51 15.53 9.37 -4.89
CA LEU A 51 15.23 10.74 -5.34
C LEU A 51 15.58 11.81 -4.30
N PHE A 52 15.41 11.49 -3.00
CA PHE A 52 15.72 12.42 -1.91
C PHE A 52 17.19 12.36 -1.47
N THR A 53 17.87 11.23 -1.66
CA THR A 53 19.28 11.06 -1.26
C THR A 53 20.28 11.55 -2.31
N GLY A 54 19.82 11.89 -3.50
CA GLY A 54 20.68 12.53 -4.52
C GLY A 54 21.36 11.59 -5.51
N ASP A 55 21.05 10.31 -5.50
CA ASP A 55 21.73 9.29 -6.34
C ASP A 55 20.95 8.96 -7.64
N GLY A 56 19.91 9.68 -8.01
CA GLY A 56 19.08 9.38 -9.18
C GLY A 56 18.97 10.51 -10.22
N LEU A 57 18.49 10.16 -11.40
CA LEU A 57 18.20 11.09 -12.52
C LEU A 57 17.31 12.30 -12.13
N PHE A 58 16.56 12.20 -11.04
CA PHE A 58 15.65 13.21 -10.53
C PHE A 58 16.15 13.92 -9.25
N ALA A 59 17.38 13.66 -8.82
CA ALA A 59 17.95 14.24 -7.60
C ALA A 59 17.98 15.78 -7.56
N GLY A 60 17.93 16.41 -8.74
CA GLY A 60 17.87 17.85 -8.85
C GLY A 60 16.48 18.48 -8.78
N VAL A 61 15.41 17.67 -8.96
CA VAL A 61 14.03 18.18 -9.06
C VAL A 61 13.47 18.59 -7.69
N PHE A 62 13.96 17.96 -6.61
CA PHE A 62 13.52 18.23 -5.23
C PHE A 62 14.49 19.08 -4.42
N ASN A 63 15.42 19.80 -5.09
CA ASN A 63 16.27 20.74 -4.38
C ASN A 63 15.45 21.90 -3.82
N LYS A 64 15.77 22.35 -2.59
CA LYS A 64 15.02 23.41 -1.86
C LYS A 64 14.81 24.69 -2.67
N ASP A 65 15.71 24.98 -3.59
CA ASP A 65 15.67 26.18 -4.43
C ASP A 65 14.58 26.10 -5.53
N ASN A 66 14.15 24.88 -5.91
CA ASN A 66 13.09 24.65 -6.90
C ASN A 66 11.71 24.42 -6.28
N MET A 67 11.61 24.30 -4.95
CA MET A 67 10.33 24.10 -4.23
C MET A 67 9.46 25.36 -4.11
N SER A 68 9.95 26.53 -4.52
CA SER A 68 9.22 27.80 -4.41
C SER A 68 8.03 27.92 -5.37
N GLU A 69 7.96 27.06 -6.39
CA GLU A 69 6.89 27.06 -7.40
C GLU A 69 6.14 25.72 -7.47
N ILE A 70 5.56 25.29 -6.33
CA ILE A 70 4.61 24.18 -6.39
C ILE A 70 3.38 24.68 -7.17
N PRO A 71 3.04 24.07 -8.33
CA PRO A 71 1.88 24.50 -9.10
C PRO A 71 0.61 24.47 -8.24
N GLU A 72 -0.24 25.51 -8.34
CA GLU A 72 -1.51 25.58 -7.59
C GLU A 72 -2.39 24.33 -7.74
N VAL A 73 -2.25 23.66 -8.87
CA VAL A 73 -2.94 22.39 -9.17
C VAL A 73 -2.52 21.27 -8.21
N LEU A 74 -1.24 21.16 -7.87
CA LEU A 74 -0.76 20.17 -6.88
C LEU A 74 -1.25 20.51 -5.47
N LEU A 75 -1.41 21.79 -5.14
CA LEU A 75 -1.98 22.23 -3.87
C LEU A 75 -3.43 21.76 -3.70
N LYS A 76 -4.22 21.71 -4.79
CA LYS A 76 -5.60 21.23 -4.78
C LYS A 76 -5.70 19.76 -4.41
N PHE A 77 -4.73 18.92 -4.79
CA PHE A 77 -4.70 17.48 -4.49
C PHE A 77 -3.82 17.14 -3.28
N LYS A 78 -3.29 18.15 -2.57
CA LYS A 78 -2.46 17.95 -1.38
C LYS A 78 -3.12 17.03 -0.36
N GLY A 79 -4.43 17.17 -0.14
CA GLY A 79 -5.21 16.31 0.76
C GLY A 79 -5.17 14.84 0.36
N ASN A 80 -5.34 14.55 -0.93
CA ASN A 80 -5.32 13.19 -1.46
C ASN A 80 -3.93 12.57 -1.37
N PHE A 81 -2.87 13.35 -1.65
CA PHE A 81 -1.48 12.87 -1.46
C PHE A 81 -1.17 12.57 0.00
N ILE A 82 -1.61 13.43 0.93
CA ILE A 82 -1.44 13.20 2.36
C ILE A 82 -2.24 11.97 2.78
N ALA A 83 -3.50 11.85 2.38
CA ALA A 83 -4.34 10.69 2.69
C ALA A 83 -3.72 9.38 2.17
N PHE A 84 -3.21 9.38 0.94
CA PHE A 84 -2.48 8.25 0.35
C PHE A 84 -1.27 7.87 1.21
N ALA A 85 -0.41 8.83 1.55
CA ALA A 85 0.80 8.59 2.33
C ALA A 85 0.47 8.11 3.76
N VAL A 86 -0.54 8.72 4.40
CA VAL A 86 -0.99 8.32 5.75
C VAL A 86 -1.57 6.90 5.74
N CYS A 87 -2.44 6.57 4.78
CA CYS A 87 -2.99 5.21 4.66
C CYS A 87 -1.90 4.17 4.43
N PHE A 88 -0.90 4.49 3.62
CA PHE A 88 0.24 3.61 3.38
C PHE A 88 1.09 3.42 4.64
N ALA A 89 1.43 4.51 5.34
CA ALA A 89 2.18 4.45 6.60
C ALA A 89 1.41 3.65 7.68
N LEU A 90 0.09 3.86 7.78
CA LEU A 90 -0.77 3.10 8.69
C LEU A 90 -0.78 1.60 8.34
N ALA A 91 -0.80 1.21 7.07
CA ALA A 91 -0.70 -0.18 6.67
C ALA A 91 0.62 -0.82 7.16
N LEU A 92 1.74 -0.11 7.04
CA LEU A 92 3.03 -0.58 7.57
C LEU A 92 3.05 -0.67 9.10
N LEU A 93 2.47 0.31 9.80
CA LEU A 93 2.34 0.28 11.26
C LEU A 93 1.46 -0.88 11.73
N VAL A 94 0.38 -1.19 11.02
CA VAL A 94 -0.48 -2.35 11.28
C VAL A 94 0.31 -3.65 11.08
N ALA A 95 1.12 -3.77 10.02
CA ALA A 95 1.99 -4.93 9.83
C ALA A 95 2.99 -5.12 10.98
N LEU A 96 3.60 -4.03 11.45
CA LEU A 96 4.47 -4.04 12.63
C LEU A 96 3.71 -4.47 13.89
N ALA A 97 2.51 -3.93 14.12
CA ALA A 97 1.66 -4.31 15.24
C ALA A 97 1.30 -5.80 15.22
N ILE A 98 1.02 -6.38 14.04
CA ILE A 98 0.77 -7.82 13.88
C ILE A 98 1.99 -8.63 14.34
N ILE A 99 3.21 -8.23 13.96
CA ILE A 99 4.45 -8.91 14.38
C ILE A 99 4.57 -8.87 15.91
N ILE A 100 4.39 -7.70 16.51
CA ILE A 100 4.49 -7.52 17.97
C ILE A 100 3.44 -8.37 18.69
N VAL A 101 2.18 -8.32 18.26
CA VAL A 101 1.08 -9.09 18.86
C VAL A 101 1.30 -10.59 18.69
N ALA A 102 1.73 -11.04 17.51
CA ALA A 102 2.06 -12.44 17.27
C ALA A 102 3.22 -12.91 18.17
N ALA A 103 4.24 -12.08 18.38
CA ALA A 103 5.37 -12.40 19.25
C ALA A 103 4.99 -12.39 20.73
N ALA A 104 4.26 -11.37 21.20
CA ALA A 104 4.00 -11.16 22.62
C ALA A 104 2.82 -11.98 23.16
N THR A 105 1.66 -11.91 22.54
CA THR A 105 0.40 -12.39 23.14
C THR A 105 -0.23 -13.58 22.44
N ASN A 106 0.14 -13.85 21.19
CA ASN A 106 -0.50 -14.88 20.34
C ASN A 106 -2.05 -14.75 20.31
N SER A 107 -2.56 -13.51 20.36
CA SER A 107 -4.00 -13.24 20.29
C SER A 107 -4.48 -13.31 18.86
N ARG A 108 -5.06 -14.46 18.44
CA ARG A 108 -5.57 -14.68 17.07
C ARG A 108 -6.66 -13.68 16.70
N LYS A 109 -7.53 -13.33 17.65
CA LYS A 109 -8.60 -12.34 17.41
C LYS A 109 -8.02 -10.97 17.10
N THR A 110 -7.02 -10.54 17.85
CA THR A 110 -6.36 -9.24 17.63
C THR A 110 -5.59 -9.23 16.32
N THR A 111 -4.85 -10.31 15.98
CA THR A 111 -4.13 -10.39 14.69
C THR A 111 -5.07 -10.46 13.50
N ALA A 112 -6.23 -11.14 13.61
CA ALA A 112 -7.25 -11.13 12.57
C ALA A 112 -7.85 -9.72 12.38
N ALA A 113 -8.18 -9.03 13.47
CA ALA A 113 -8.70 -7.66 13.43
C ALA A 113 -7.68 -6.68 12.79
N LEU A 114 -6.40 -6.81 13.16
CA LEU A 114 -5.32 -6.02 12.55
C LEU A 114 -5.15 -6.35 11.05
N GLY A 115 -5.27 -7.62 10.64
CA GLY A 115 -5.28 -8.00 9.23
C GLY A 115 -6.40 -7.30 8.44
N ALA A 116 -7.61 -7.27 9.00
CA ALA A 116 -8.73 -6.52 8.41
C ALA A 116 -8.45 -5.01 8.36
N ALA A 117 -7.87 -4.43 9.42
CA ALA A 117 -7.48 -3.02 9.45
C ALA A 117 -6.44 -2.69 8.37
N GLY A 118 -5.45 -3.56 8.14
CA GLY A 118 -4.48 -3.40 7.05
C GLY A 118 -5.14 -3.34 5.67
N ILE A 119 -6.12 -4.21 5.41
CA ILE A 119 -6.90 -4.19 4.17
C ILE A 119 -7.66 -2.86 4.03
N LEU A 120 -8.31 -2.37 5.10
CA LEU A 120 -9.02 -1.09 5.09
C LEU A 120 -8.08 0.09 4.80
N CYS A 121 -6.87 0.10 5.34
CA CYS A 121 -5.87 1.10 5.03
C CYS A 121 -5.51 1.10 3.53
N LEU A 122 -5.34 -0.07 2.92
CA LEU A 122 -5.04 -0.19 1.48
C LEU A 122 -6.24 0.22 0.60
N ILE A 123 -7.47 -0.05 1.03
CA ILE A 123 -8.69 0.45 0.37
C ILE A 123 -8.72 1.98 0.44
N GLY A 124 -8.48 2.57 1.61
CA GLY A 124 -8.40 4.03 1.78
C GLY A 124 -7.32 4.66 0.89
N MET A 125 -6.16 4.01 0.80
CA MET A 125 -5.08 4.40 -0.10
C MET A 125 -5.52 4.39 -1.56
N LYS A 126 -6.23 3.34 -2.00
CA LYS A 126 -6.77 3.23 -3.37
C LYS A 126 -7.80 4.33 -3.67
N ILE A 127 -8.68 4.63 -2.73
CA ILE A 127 -9.68 5.70 -2.88
C ILE A 127 -8.98 7.06 -3.04
N ALA A 128 -8.04 7.38 -2.15
CA ALA A 128 -7.28 8.63 -2.23
C ALA A 128 -6.51 8.76 -3.56
N PHE A 129 -5.98 7.64 -4.06
CA PHE A 129 -5.25 7.62 -5.33
C PHE A 129 -6.17 7.73 -6.55
N SER A 130 -7.40 7.20 -6.48
CA SER A 130 -8.33 7.22 -7.63
C SER A 130 -8.67 8.64 -8.07
N ASP A 131 -8.78 9.57 -7.14
CA ASP A 131 -9.06 10.97 -7.44
C ASP A 131 -7.86 11.65 -8.13
N ILE A 132 -6.64 11.29 -7.71
CA ILE A 132 -5.40 11.76 -8.33
C ILE A 132 -5.30 11.22 -9.76
N ALA A 133 -5.52 9.92 -9.93
CA ALA A 133 -5.47 9.27 -11.25
C ALA A 133 -6.52 9.84 -12.21
N ALA A 134 -7.75 10.03 -11.74
CA ALA A 134 -8.81 10.65 -12.52
C ALA A 134 -8.50 12.11 -12.92
N ALA A 135 -7.81 12.85 -12.06
CA ALA A 135 -7.39 14.22 -12.36
C ALA A 135 -6.26 14.28 -13.40
N VAL A 136 -5.35 13.32 -13.36
CA VAL A 136 -4.31 13.15 -14.39
C VAL A 136 -4.94 12.78 -15.73
N ASP A 137 -5.83 11.78 -15.73
CA ASP A 137 -6.51 11.31 -16.94
C ASP A 137 -7.39 12.41 -17.59
N ALA A 138 -8.02 13.24 -16.76
CA ALA A 138 -8.79 14.39 -17.25
C ALA A 138 -7.92 15.58 -17.72
N GLY A 139 -6.59 15.46 -17.68
CA GLY A 139 -5.66 16.54 -18.04
C GLY A 139 -5.66 17.73 -17.07
N LYS A 140 -6.27 17.57 -15.89
CA LYS A 140 -6.34 18.61 -14.84
C LYS A 140 -5.05 18.67 -14.01
N LEU A 141 -4.31 17.59 -13.95
CA LEU A 141 -2.96 17.48 -13.41
C LEU A 141 -2.02 17.23 -14.58
N THR A 142 -1.48 18.27 -15.15
CA THR A 142 -0.39 18.15 -16.11
C THR A 142 0.92 18.20 -15.34
N LEU A 143 1.68 17.12 -15.37
CA LEU A 143 3.10 17.11 -14.94
C LEU A 143 3.93 18.12 -15.76
N GLY A 144 3.35 18.69 -16.81
CA GLY A 144 3.97 19.61 -17.72
C GLY A 144 4.08 21.06 -17.24
N SER A 145 3.58 21.40 -16.05
CA SER A 145 3.92 22.69 -15.43
C SER A 145 5.36 22.73 -14.90
N LEU A 146 6.05 21.59 -14.90
CA LEU A 146 7.48 21.48 -14.59
C LEU A 146 8.38 21.59 -15.82
N THR A 147 7.82 21.53 -17.03
CA THR A 147 8.54 21.72 -18.29
C THR A 147 7.68 22.57 -19.22
N ASP A 148 8.29 23.52 -19.95
CA ASP A 148 7.62 24.46 -20.85
C ASP A 148 6.43 23.84 -21.59
N MET A 149 5.22 24.36 -21.31
CA MET A 149 3.92 23.83 -21.75
C MET A 149 3.74 23.72 -23.26
N SER A 150 4.55 24.42 -24.06
CA SER A 150 4.46 24.38 -25.53
C SER A 150 4.75 23.01 -26.12
N PHE A 151 5.58 22.20 -25.47
CA PHE A 151 5.98 20.91 -26.02
C PHE A 151 4.94 19.80 -25.73
N MET A 152 4.24 19.87 -24.59
CA MET A 152 3.28 18.82 -24.21
C MET A 152 1.92 18.94 -24.90
N ASN A 153 1.52 20.10 -25.36
CA ASN A 153 0.31 20.26 -26.17
C ASN A 153 0.43 19.57 -27.56
N LEU A 154 1.66 19.33 -28.03
CA LEU A 154 1.91 18.57 -29.26
C LEU A 154 1.72 17.06 -29.11
N PHE A 155 1.80 16.54 -27.88
CA PHE A 155 1.83 15.10 -27.61
C PHE A 155 0.49 14.52 -27.14
N GLY A 156 -0.59 15.29 -27.11
CA GLY A 156 -1.98 14.87 -26.79
C GLY A 156 -2.06 13.78 -25.69
N LYS A 157 -3.01 13.83 -24.80
CA LYS A 157 -3.43 12.84 -23.77
C LYS A 157 -2.53 11.62 -23.58
N ILE A 158 -1.51 11.68 -22.68
CA ILE A 158 -0.53 10.60 -22.75
C ILE A 158 0.07 10.19 -21.40
N VAL A 159 -0.45 10.66 -20.30
CA VAL A 159 0.02 10.20 -19.01
C VAL A 159 -1.11 9.45 -18.30
N LEU A 160 -0.92 8.16 -18.11
CA LEU A 160 -1.77 7.32 -17.28
C LEU A 160 -1.03 6.97 -16.02
N VAL A 161 -1.63 7.23 -14.87
CA VAL A 161 -1.06 6.87 -13.58
C VAL A 161 -1.91 5.76 -12.96
N THR A 162 -1.30 4.63 -12.65
CA THR A 162 -1.98 3.48 -12.08
C THR A 162 -1.32 3.02 -10.79
N MET A 163 -2.11 2.43 -9.90
CA MET A 163 -1.53 1.69 -8.77
C MET A 163 -0.88 0.42 -9.29
N SER A 164 0.33 0.18 -8.84
CA SER A 164 1.13 -0.97 -9.24
C SER A 164 0.91 -2.19 -8.34
N THR A 165 1.83 -3.14 -8.39
CA THR A 165 1.70 -4.47 -7.78
C THR A 165 1.86 -4.48 -6.26
N ALA A 166 2.63 -3.56 -5.66
CA ALA A 166 2.90 -3.56 -4.22
C ALA A 166 1.62 -3.54 -3.36
N PRO A 167 0.66 -2.61 -3.58
CA PRO A 167 -0.56 -2.58 -2.77
C PRO A 167 -1.42 -3.85 -2.91
N VAL A 168 -1.42 -4.46 -4.10
CA VAL A 168 -2.15 -5.71 -4.36
C VAL A 168 -1.53 -6.86 -3.59
N VAL A 169 -0.20 -7.02 -3.65
CA VAL A 169 0.52 -8.07 -2.92
C VAL A 169 0.39 -7.87 -1.40
N MET A 170 0.49 -6.63 -0.91
CA MET A 170 0.25 -6.31 0.50
C MET A 170 -1.17 -6.69 0.93
N ALA A 171 -2.20 -6.41 0.10
CA ALA A 171 -3.58 -6.78 0.40
C ALA A 171 -3.76 -8.31 0.47
N VAL A 172 -3.12 -9.07 -0.43
CA VAL A 172 -3.11 -10.53 -0.39
C VAL A 172 -2.45 -11.05 0.89
N LEU A 173 -1.33 -10.45 1.33
CA LEU A 173 -0.67 -10.82 2.57
C LEU A 173 -1.54 -10.55 3.80
N PHE A 174 -2.19 -9.37 3.89
CA PHE A 174 -3.13 -9.07 4.97
C PHE A 174 -4.34 -10.01 4.96
N LEU A 175 -4.87 -10.33 3.78
CA LEU A 175 -5.96 -11.28 3.62
C LEU A 175 -5.54 -12.69 4.07
N ALA A 176 -4.33 -13.12 3.72
CA ALA A 176 -3.78 -14.40 4.18
C ALA A 176 -3.66 -14.44 5.72
N ILE A 177 -3.19 -13.36 6.34
CA ILE A 177 -3.12 -13.23 7.80
C ILE A 177 -4.52 -13.33 8.43
N LEU A 178 -5.50 -12.64 7.85
CA LEU A 178 -6.89 -12.65 8.31
C LEU A 178 -7.47 -14.07 8.23
N ILE A 179 -7.43 -14.69 7.05
CA ILE A 179 -7.99 -16.04 6.83
C ILE A 179 -7.29 -17.06 7.73
N TRP A 180 -5.97 -17.03 7.82
CA TRP A 180 -5.19 -17.92 8.66
C TRP A 180 -5.62 -17.86 10.12
N ASN A 181 -5.72 -16.66 10.68
CA ASN A 181 -6.09 -16.51 12.08
C ASN A 181 -7.56 -16.84 12.35
N VAL A 182 -8.47 -16.49 11.42
CA VAL A 182 -9.90 -16.87 11.51
C VAL A 182 -10.08 -18.39 11.47
N ALA A 183 -9.38 -19.09 10.56
CA ALA A 183 -9.44 -20.54 10.48
C ALA A 183 -9.07 -21.20 11.82
N PHE A 184 -8.01 -20.74 12.47
CA PHE A 184 -7.62 -21.27 13.79
C PHE A 184 -8.58 -20.89 14.92
N ILE A 185 -9.27 -19.76 14.85
CA ILE A 185 -10.32 -19.40 15.80
C ILE A 185 -11.50 -20.39 15.66
N VAL A 186 -11.89 -20.71 14.45
CA VAL A 186 -13.00 -21.67 14.17
C VAL A 186 -12.66 -23.07 14.66
N ILE A 187 -11.42 -23.53 14.42
CA ILE A 187 -10.95 -24.86 14.88
C ILE A 187 -10.99 -24.93 16.41
N ASP A 188 -10.47 -23.91 17.12
CA ASP A 188 -10.48 -23.88 18.60
C ASP A 188 -11.92 -23.90 19.15
N LEU A 189 -12.85 -23.16 18.55
CA LEU A 189 -14.26 -23.18 18.94
C LEU A 189 -14.92 -24.55 18.73
N GLY A 190 -14.54 -25.27 17.66
CA GLY A 190 -15.01 -26.61 17.37
C GLY A 190 -14.54 -27.63 18.43
N GLU A 191 -13.31 -27.50 18.95
CA GLU A 191 -12.76 -28.39 19.96
C GLU A 191 -13.34 -28.13 21.38
N GLU A 192 -13.82 -26.93 21.69
CA GLU A 192 -14.41 -26.61 23.00
C GLU A 192 -15.84 -27.15 23.17
N GLN A 193 -16.61 -27.30 22.10
CA GLN A 193 -17.99 -27.75 22.17
C GLN A 193 -18.16 -29.18 22.73
N PRO A 194 -17.40 -30.20 22.32
CA PRO A 194 -17.55 -31.55 22.85
C PRO A 194 -17.20 -31.64 24.33
N LYS A 195 -16.24 -30.85 24.83
CA LYS A 195 -15.85 -30.83 26.24
C LYS A 195 -16.93 -30.26 27.15
N LYS A 196 -17.69 -29.24 26.69
CA LYS A 196 -18.82 -28.68 27.44
C LYS A 196 -20.00 -29.66 27.52
N LYS A 197 -20.31 -30.37 26.42
CA LYS A 197 -21.38 -31.41 26.40
C LYS A 197 -21.04 -32.58 27.33
N ALA A 198 -19.80 -33.03 27.36
CA ALA A 198 -19.34 -34.11 28.24
C ALA A 198 -19.38 -33.72 29.75
N LYS A 199 -19.12 -32.46 30.12
CA LYS A 199 -19.26 -31.99 31.49
C LYS A 199 -20.70 -31.89 31.98
N HIS A 200 -21.65 -31.52 31.10
CA HIS A 200 -23.07 -31.48 31.44
C HIS A 200 -23.68 -32.92 31.57
N ALA A 201 -23.21 -33.86 30.77
CA ALA A 201 -23.66 -35.28 30.89
C ALA A 201 -23.18 -35.98 32.17
N LYS A 202 -22.05 -35.55 32.79
CA LYS A 202 -21.55 -36.10 34.07
C LYS A 202 -22.19 -35.49 35.32
N LYS A 203 -23.02 -34.45 35.19
CA LYS A 203 -23.73 -33.80 36.31
C LYS A 203 -25.19 -34.22 36.45
N LYS A 204 -25.69 -35.07 35.58
CA LYS A 204 -26.96 -35.74 35.68
C LYS A 204 -26.70 -37.20 36.14
#